data_cdd10425761b0a2e09fae37770dcbf25
#
_entry.id   cdd10425761b0a2e09fae37770dcbf25
#
_cell.length_a   1.000
_cell.length_b   1.000
_cell.length_c   1.000
_cell.angle_alpha   90.00
_cell.angle_beta   90.00
_cell.angle_gamma   90.00
#
_symmetry.space_group_name_H-M   'P 1'
#
loop_
_entity.id
_entity.type
_entity.pdbx_description
1 polymer ?
#
loop_
_entity_poly.entity_id
_entity_poly.type
_entity_poly.pdbx_seq_one_letter_code
_entity_poly.pdbx_strand_id
1 'polypeptide(L)'
;MEAEHGDVWEALRPLCARVMSVPPEAVVPQARLVADLGADSLDITELEAASEELFGVSLRGTEKAGVSTVGDVADLIVRLRTPGAHSPLAR
;
A
#
# COMPACT_ATOMS: atom_id res chain seq x y z
N MET A 1 2.72 -14.28 -7.49
CA MET A 1 2.07 -14.32 -6.37
C MET A 1 2.85 -14.00 -5.19
N GLU A 2 3.47 -14.94 -4.55
CA GLU A 2 4.21 -14.61 -3.38
C GLU A 2 5.36 -13.72 -3.65
N ALA A 3 6.03 -13.90 -4.79
CA ALA A 3 7.15 -13.06 -5.15
C ALA A 3 6.70 -11.61 -5.33
N GLU A 4 5.52 -11.42 -5.91
CA GLU A 4 5.01 -10.09 -6.09
C GLU A 4 4.67 -9.44 -4.78
N HIS A 5 4.05 -10.18 -3.88
CA HIS A 5 3.76 -9.66 -2.55
C HIS A 5 5.04 -9.32 -1.81
N GLY A 6 6.05 -10.15 -1.92
CA GLY A 6 7.32 -9.90 -1.27
C GLY A 6 7.98 -8.63 -1.76
N ASP A 7 7.98 -8.40 -3.07
CA ASP A 7 8.53 -7.20 -3.64
C ASP A 7 7.80 -5.96 -3.16
N VAL A 8 6.47 -6.01 -3.19
CA VAL A 8 5.68 -4.88 -2.74
C VAL A 8 5.92 -4.62 -1.27
N TRP A 9 5.90 -5.68 -0.47
CA TRP A 9 6.09 -5.54 0.97
C TRP A 9 7.43 -4.93 1.31
N GLU A 10 8.50 -5.39 0.65
CA GLU A 10 9.83 -4.90 0.94
C GLU A 10 10.00 -3.44 0.61
N ALA A 11 9.29 -2.96 -0.41
CA ALA A 11 9.36 -1.55 -0.78
C ALA A 11 8.39 -0.72 0.05
N LEU A 12 7.23 -1.28 0.38
CA LEU A 12 6.20 -0.55 1.11
C LEU A 12 6.58 -0.32 2.57
N ARG A 13 7.24 -1.28 3.18
CA ARG A 13 7.56 -1.20 4.60
C ARG A 13 8.41 0.03 4.95
N PRO A 14 9.55 0.27 4.28
CA PRO A 14 10.32 1.47 4.59
C PRO A 14 9.59 2.74 4.21
N LEU A 15 8.74 2.69 3.19
CA LEU A 15 7.95 3.85 2.82
C LEU A 15 6.98 4.23 3.93
N CYS A 16 6.27 3.25 4.48
CA CYS A 16 5.36 3.51 5.59
C CYS A 16 6.10 4.03 6.81
N ALA A 17 7.26 3.44 7.09
CA ALA A 17 8.04 3.87 8.24
C ALA A 17 8.44 5.33 8.12
N ARG A 18 8.82 5.74 6.91
CA ARG A 18 9.24 7.11 6.68
C ARG A 18 8.05 8.07 6.73
N VAL A 19 6.97 7.72 6.05
CA VAL A 19 5.82 8.62 5.97
C VAL A 19 5.21 8.84 7.35
N MET A 20 5.10 7.78 8.14
CA MET A 20 4.44 7.88 9.43
C MET A 20 5.41 8.06 10.59
N SER A 21 6.69 8.15 10.30
CA SER A 21 7.73 8.39 11.32
C SER A 21 7.69 7.35 12.41
N VAL A 22 7.63 6.10 12.01
CA VAL A 22 7.66 4.98 12.96
C VAL A 22 8.83 4.08 12.60
N PRO A 23 9.32 3.29 13.57
CA PRO A 23 10.41 2.37 13.25
C PRO A 23 9.92 1.30 12.29
N PRO A 24 10.80 0.82 11.41
CA PRO A 24 10.38 -0.21 10.46
C PRO A 24 9.83 -1.46 11.14
N GLU A 25 10.29 -1.77 12.35
CA GLU A 25 9.80 -2.93 13.07
C GLU A 25 8.33 -2.85 13.42
N ALA A 26 7.79 -1.63 13.49
CA ALA A 26 6.38 -1.45 13.77
C ALA A 26 5.51 -1.68 12.54
N VAL A 27 6.11 -1.66 11.36
CA VAL A 27 5.36 -1.81 10.12
C VAL A 27 5.27 -3.29 9.79
N VAL A 28 4.17 -3.90 10.24
CA VAL A 28 3.91 -5.32 10.00
C VAL A 28 2.57 -5.40 9.27
N PRO A 29 2.28 -6.53 8.61
CA PRO A 29 1.07 -6.61 7.78
C PRO A 29 -0.22 -6.32 8.51
N GLN A 30 -0.32 -6.72 9.78
CA GLN A 30 -1.54 -6.52 10.54
C GLN A 30 -1.59 -5.16 11.23
N ALA A 31 -0.56 -4.33 11.11
CA ALA A 31 -0.58 -3.01 11.72
C ALA A 31 -1.62 -2.14 11.04
N ARG A 32 -2.49 -1.53 11.84
CA ARG A 32 -3.51 -0.63 11.31
C ARG A 32 -2.89 0.74 11.13
N LEU A 33 -3.16 1.33 9.97
CA LEU A 33 -2.51 2.59 9.62
C LEU A 33 -2.82 3.68 10.64
N VAL A 34 -4.07 3.85 10.97
CA VAL A 34 -4.48 4.91 11.89
C VAL A 34 -4.30 4.47 13.33
N ALA A 35 -4.85 3.32 13.69
CA ALA A 35 -4.89 2.94 15.11
C ALA A 35 -3.52 2.55 15.64
N ASP A 36 -2.71 1.88 14.83
CA ASP A 36 -1.43 1.39 15.32
C ASP A 36 -0.27 2.26 14.93
N LEU A 37 -0.31 2.86 13.75
CA LEU A 37 0.82 3.66 13.26
C LEU A 37 0.57 5.15 13.35
N GLY A 38 -0.61 5.55 13.75
CA GLY A 38 -0.91 6.96 14.00
C GLY A 38 -1.05 7.80 12.74
N ALA A 39 -1.43 7.19 11.62
CA ALA A 39 -1.56 7.95 10.38
C ALA A 39 -2.73 8.91 10.46
N ASP A 40 -2.53 10.14 9.99
CA ASP A 40 -3.62 11.08 9.82
C ASP A 40 -3.90 11.21 8.33
N SER A 41 -4.83 12.09 7.97
CA SER A 41 -5.24 12.21 6.57
C SER A 41 -4.10 12.68 5.68
N LEU A 42 -3.21 13.51 6.20
CA LEU A 42 -2.07 13.96 5.44
C LEU A 42 -1.10 12.81 5.17
N ASP A 43 -0.88 11.99 6.20
CA ASP A 43 -0.02 10.82 6.03
C ASP A 43 -0.60 9.87 5.00
N ILE A 44 -1.90 9.66 5.03
CA ILE A 44 -2.56 8.77 4.07
C ILE A 44 -2.39 9.30 2.65
N THR A 45 -2.61 10.61 2.47
CA THR A 45 -2.46 11.22 1.16
C THR A 45 -1.02 11.09 0.66
N GLU A 46 -0.07 11.30 1.54
CA GLU A 46 1.33 11.19 1.18
C GLU A 46 1.70 9.76 0.82
N LEU A 47 1.19 8.81 1.59
CA LEU A 47 1.43 7.40 1.31
C LEU A 47 0.85 7.00 -0.04
N GLU A 48 -0.35 7.48 -0.35
CA GLU A 48 -0.96 7.21 -1.65
C GLU A 48 -0.11 7.74 -2.79
N ALA A 49 0.31 9.01 -2.67
CA ALA A 49 1.10 9.62 -3.74
C ALA A 49 2.43 8.91 -3.93
N ALA A 50 3.10 8.59 -2.83
CA ALA A 50 4.39 7.91 -2.92
C ALA A 50 4.25 6.50 -3.47
N SER A 51 3.17 5.82 -3.09
CA SER A 51 2.93 4.47 -3.60
C SER A 51 2.64 4.48 -5.09
N GLU A 52 1.90 5.49 -5.55
CA GLU A 52 1.61 5.61 -6.98
C GLU A 52 2.91 5.79 -7.77
N GLU A 53 3.78 6.62 -7.25
CA GLU A 53 5.04 6.87 -7.93
C GLU A 53 5.95 5.64 -7.88
N LEU A 54 6.02 5.00 -6.74
CA LEU A 54 6.93 3.88 -6.55
C LEU A 54 6.49 2.63 -7.30
N PHE A 55 5.20 2.35 -7.28
CA PHE A 55 4.68 1.10 -7.84
C PHE A 55 3.98 1.28 -9.19
N GLY A 56 3.78 2.51 -9.63
CA GLY A 56 3.14 2.74 -10.91
C GLY A 56 1.66 2.41 -10.94
N VAL A 57 0.99 2.57 -9.79
CA VAL A 57 -0.44 2.28 -9.69
C VAL A 57 -1.18 3.56 -9.38
N SER A 58 -2.50 3.53 -9.53
CA SER A 58 -3.33 4.68 -9.20
C SER A 58 -4.21 4.32 -8.02
N LEU A 59 -3.90 4.88 -6.87
CA LEU A 59 -4.66 4.59 -5.66
C LEU A 59 -5.78 5.58 -5.41
N ARG A 60 -5.60 6.83 -5.82
CA ARG A 60 -6.54 7.86 -5.44
C ARG A 60 -7.92 7.68 -6.04
N GLY A 61 -8.02 7.08 -7.20
CA GLY A 61 -9.30 6.81 -7.80
C GLY A 61 -9.84 5.44 -7.51
N THR A 62 -9.19 4.70 -6.64
CA THR A 62 -9.53 3.30 -6.39
C THR A 62 -10.35 3.18 -5.11
N GLU A 63 -11.29 2.26 -5.13
CA GLU A 63 -12.08 1.95 -3.95
C GLU A 63 -11.19 1.43 -2.84
N LYS A 64 -11.23 2.08 -1.69
CA LYS A 64 -10.38 1.70 -0.57
C LYS A 64 -11.17 1.26 0.64
N ALA A 65 -12.46 1.01 0.47
CA ALA A 65 -13.26 0.46 1.57
C ALA A 65 -12.67 -0.87 2.01
N GLY A 66 -12.48 -1.04 3.27
CA GLY A 66 -11.88 -2.27 3.79
C GLY A 66 -10.37 -2.23 3.88
N VAL A 67 -9.74 -1.15 3.44
CA VAL A 67 -8.29 -1.02 3.56
C VAL A 67 -8.00 -0.32 4.88
N SER A 68 -7.44 -1.03 5.83
CA SER A 68 -7.12 -0.44 7.12
C SER A 68 -5.73 -0.81 7.61
N THR A 69 -5.15 -1.92 7.17
CA THR A 69 -3.82 -2.34 7.62
C THR A 69 -2.81 -2.16 6.51
N VAL A 70 -1.54 -2.23 6.88
CA VAL A 70 -0.45 -2.18 5.90
C VAL A 70 -0.59 -3.35 4.93
N GLY A 71 -0.97 -4.53 5.44
CA GLY A 71 -1.20 -5.68 4.57
C GLY A 71 -2.29 -5.43 3.55
N ASP A 72 -3.36 -4.73 3.96
CA ASP A 72 -4.42 -4.38 3.02
C ASP A 72 -3.90 -3.48 1.91
N VAL A 73 -3.02 -2.54 2.25
CA VAL A 73 -2.41 -1.67 1.25
C VAL A 73 -1.56 -2.48 0.28
N ALA A 74 -0.77 -3.40 0.82
CA ALA A 74 0.08 -4.24 -0.02
C ALA A 74 -0.78 -5.08 -0.97
N ASP A 75 -1.86 -5.66 -0.46
CA ASP A 75 -2.77 -6.45 -1.29
C ASP A 75 -3.37 -5.61 -2.40
N LEU A 76 -3.77 -4.40 -2.08
CA LEU A 76 -4.35 -3.51 -3.08
C LEU A 76 -3.32 -3.18 -4.16
N ILE A 77 -2.10 -2.88 -3.77
CA ILE A 77 -1.05 -2.55 -4.73
C ILE A 77 -0.78 -3.74 -5.65
N VAL A 78 -0.68 -4.93 -5.08
CA VAL A 78 -0.44 -6.13 -5.89
C VAL A 78 -1.59 -6.32 -6.88
N ARG A 79 -2.81 -6.14 -6.41
CA ARG A 79 -3.99 -6.32 -7.25
C ARG A 79 -3.98 -5.32 -8.41
N LEU A 80 -3.60 -4.08 -8.13
CA LEU A 80 -3.58 -3.05 -9.17
C LEU A 80 -2.43 -3.22 -10.13
N ARG A 81 -1.32 -3.83 -9.67
CA ARG A 81 -0.16 -4.05 -10.54
C ARG A 81 -0.31 -5.25 -11.45
N THR A 82 -1.14 -6.20 -11.06
CA THR A 82 -1.22 -7.46 -11.79
C THR A 82 -2.01 -7.26 -13.08
N PRO A 83 -1.37 -7.35 -14.24
CA PRO A 83 -2.06 -7.02 -15.48
C PRO A 83 -3.26 -7.89 -15.75
N GLY A 84 -3.17 -9.18 -15.45
CA GLY A 84 -4.27 -10.06 -15.75
C GLY A 84 -5.48 -9.86 -14.87
N ALA A 85 -5.32 -9.14 -13.77
CA ALA A 85 -6.41 -9.02 -12.84
C ALA A 85 -7.50 -8.09 -13.35
N HIS A 86 -7.14 -7.14 -14.24
CA HIS A 86 -8.14 -6.23 -14.65
C HIS A 86 -8.13 -5.99 -16.12
N SER A 87 -7.64 -6.81 -16.83
CA SER A 87 -7.58 -6.56 -18.11
C SER A 87 -8.57 -7.06 -18.79
N PRO A 88 -9.14 -7.23 -18.74
CA PRO A 88 -9.86 -7.68 -19.67
C PRO A 88 -10.02 -6.74 -20.74
N LEU A 89 -9.87 -6.37 -20.64
CA LEU A 89 -9.97 -5.82 -21.44
C LEU A 89 -9.42 -5.34 -22.13
N ALA A 90 -9.06 -5.35 -21.61
CA ALA A 90 -8.45 -4.81 -22.09
C ALA A 90 -8.27 -4.95 -23.22
N ARG A 91 -8.46 -5.15 -23.37
CA ARG A 91 -8.35 -5.21 -24.22
C ARG A 91 -8.67 -5.24 -24.85
#